data_914780f8fded3e0099140f00183106c0
#
_entry.id   914780f8fded3e0099140f00183106c0
#
_cell.length_a   1.000
_cell.length_b   1.000
_cell.length_c   1.000
_cell.angle_alpha   90.00
_cell.angle_beta   90.00
_cell.angle_gamma   90.00
#
_symmetry.space_group_name_H-M   'P 1'
#
loop_
_entity.id
_entity.type
_entity.pdbx_description
1 polymer ?
#
loop_
_entity_poly.entity_id
_entity_poly.type
_entity_poly.pdbx_seq_one_letter_code
_entity_poly.pdbx_strand_id
1 'polypeptide(L)'
;MDKGRLSVREKIGYGMGDAGCNIIFGAIMLFVNYFYTDIFGLAPALVGVLLLSVRVIDAVTDPVMGALADRTQSKYGRFRPWLLWIAFPYALFSVLMFTTPDWGYNSKVVYAFVTYFLLSVTYTAINIPYCSLGGVITNDPKERVACQAYRFVLVGIATLLLSLTLLPMVDWFGGGDKAKGYQLAMTVLAIIGMGMFLFCFASVRERVRPAVPTHDDMKNDFKDVWKNDQWVRILLLTLCNVCPGFIRMAATMYYATWVMGQSTHFATLFISLGVVGMMIGSMLAKVLTDRWCKLKVFFWTNIALAIFSCAFYFFDPKATVMIVALYFLLNILHQIPSPLHWSLMADVDDYGEWKTGKRITGISFSGNLFFLKLGLAIAGAMVGFLLSWYGYDASAKAQSASAMNGIMLLFTVIPGVGYLITAGVVRLLKVDRELMKKIQDDLEKRRTNYRELSELQDLKAAESVRKA
;
A
#
# COMPACT_ATOMS: atom_id res chain seq x y z
N MET A 1 -28.61 -9.21 15.02
CA MET A 1 -27.81 -8.36 14.12
C MET A 1 -26.44 -8.99 13.97
N ASP A 2 -26.02 -9.25 12.77
CA ASP A 2 -24.76 -9.96 12.41
C ASP A 2 -23.59 -9.07 12.86
N LYS A 3 -23.00 -9.33 14.03
CA LYS A 3 -22.08 -8.43 14.77
C LYS A 3 -20.73 -8.14 14.09
N GLY A 4 -20.47 -8.72 12.92
CA GLY A 4 -19.18 -8.58 12.22
C GLY A 4 -19.28 -8.16 10.75
N ARG A 5 -20.46 -8.24 10.14
CA ARG A 5 -20.63 -8.06 8.70
C ARG A 5 -20.59 -6.58 8.30
N LEU A 6 -19.78 -6.26 7.29
CA LEU A 6 -19.67 -4.92 6.73
C LEU A 6 -20.67 -4.72 5.60
N SER A 7 -21.31 -3.55 5.57
CA SER A 7 -22.16 -3.16 4.44
C SER A 7 -21.29 -2.90 3.20
N VAL A 8 -21.89 -3.00 2.00
CA VAL A 8 -21.20 -2.67 0.74
C VAL A 8 -20.72 -1.21 0.75
N ARG A 9 -21.50 -0.30 1.34
CA ARG A 9 -21.13 1.11 1.49
C ARG A 9 -19.85 1.29 2.30
N GLU A 10 -19.67 0.53 3.37
CA GLU A 10 -18.47 0.58 4.21
C GLU A 10 -17.24 0.03 3.48
N LYS A 11 -17.41 -1.07 2.72
CA LYS A 11 -16.34 -1.65 1.90
C LYS A 11 -15.88 -0.70 0.80
N ILE A 12 -16.82 -0.08 0.10
CA ILE A 12 -16.54 0.98 -0.89
C ILE A 12 -15.88 2.18 -0.21
N GLY A 13 -16.43 2.64 0.92
CA GLY A 13 -15.88 3.77 1.64
C GLY A 13 -14.46 3.55 2.12
N TYR A 14 -14.14 2.35 2.62
CA TYR A 14 -12.77 2.00 2.96
C TYR A 14 -11.85 2.02 1.72
N GLY A 15 -12.27 1.42 0.61
CA GLY A 15 -11.51 1.42 -0.63
C GLY A 15 -11.30 2.82 -1.24
N MET A 16 -12.29 3.72 -1.07
CA MET A 16 -12.17 5.12 -1.50
C MET A 16 -11.04 5.87 -0.76
N GLY A 17 -10.77 5.54 0.52
CA GLY A 17 -9.64 6.12 1.24
C GLY A 17 -8.30 5.83 0.56
N ASP A 18 -8.06 4.59 0.12
CA ASP A 18 -6.83 4.24 -0.59
C ASP A 18 -6.80 4.76 -2.03
N ALA A 19 -7.94 4.76 -2.70
CA ALA A 19 -8.05 5.37 -4.03
C ALA A 19 -7.71 6.87 -3.98
N GLY A 20 -8.17 7.60 -2.95
CA GLY A 20 -7.81 9.00 -2.72
C GLY A 20 -6.31 9.19 -2.44
N CYS A 21 -5.68 8.29 -1.66
CA CYS A 21 -4.22 8.27 -1.51
C CYS A 21 -3.52 8.09 -2.85
N ASN A 22 -3.94 7.09 -3.63
CA ASN A 22 -3.26 6.68 -4.86
C ASN A 22 -3.46 7.63 -6.03
N ILE A 23 -4.54 8.42 -6.08
CA ILE A 23 -4.70 9.48 -7.08
C ILE A 23 -3.56 10.51 -6.96
N ILE A 24 -3.26 10.97 -5.75
CA ILE A 24 -2.21 11.96 -5.52
C ILE A 24 -0.83 11.30 -5.58
N PHE A 25 -0.63 10.21 -4.85
CA PHE A 25 0.64 9.49 -4.80
C PHE A 25 1.02 8.91 -6.17
N GLY A 26 0.07 8.39 -6.93
CA GLY A 26 0.27 7.89 -8.29
C GLY A 26 0.71 8.99 -9.26
N ALA A 27 0.12 10.18 -9.17
CA ALA A 27 0.56 11.34 -9.95
C ALA A 27 2.02 11.71 -9.65
N ILE A 28 2.41 11.68 -8.36
CA ILE A 28 3.79 11.90 -7.94
C ILE A 28 4.71 10.83 -8.53
N MET A 29 4.38 9.56 -8.36
CA MET A 29 5.22 8.45 -8.83
C MET A 29 5.45 8.47 -10.35
N LEU A 30 4.43 8.86 -11.12
CA LEU A 30 4.49 8.89 -12.58
C LEU A 30 5.20 10.14 -13.11
N PHE A 31 5.03 11.30 -12.49
CA PHE A 31 5.36 12.58 -13.12
C PHE A 31 6.30 13.48 -12.32
N VAL A 32 6.65 13.15 -11.06
CA VAL A 32 7.48 14.03 -10.23
C VAL A 32 8.86 14.34 -10.84
N ASN A 33 9.52 13.35 -11.42
CA ASN A 33 10.81 13.54 -12.06
C ASN A 33 10.67 14.52 -13.24
N TYR A 34 9.76 14.21 -14.17
CA TYR A 34 9.50 15.06 -15.34
C TYR A 34 9.07 16.48 -14.94
N PHE A 35 8.19 16.61 -13.96
CA PHE A 35 7.74 17.90 -13.48
C PHE A 35 8.89 18.74 -12.92
N TYR A 36 9.70 18.19 -12.02
CA TYR A 36 10.79 18.94 -11.40
C TYR A 36 11.95 19.24 -12.34
N THR A 37 12.27 18.36 -13.30
CA THR A 37 13.37 18.61 -14.24
C THR A 37 12.93 19.50 -15.41
N ASP A 38 11.87 19.13 -16.11
CA ASP A 38 11.51 19.72 -17.41
C ASP A 38 10.57 20.95 -17.29
N ILE A 39 9.76 21.00 -16.22
CA ILE A 39 8.77 22.07 -16.05
C ILE A 39 9.21 23.05 -14.97
N PHE A 40 9.57 22.54 -13.80
CA PHE A 40 10.01 23.38 -12.67
C PHE A 40 11.45 23.90 -12.87
N GLY A 41 12.30 23.16 -13.60
CA GLY A 41 13.65 23.57 -13.99
C GLY A 41 14.73 23.28 -12.95
N LEU A 42 14.60 22.22 -12.14
CA LEU A 42 15.63 21.78 -11.20
C LEU A 42 16.65 20.86 -11.90
N ALA A 43 17.90 20.93 -11.47
CA ALA A 43 18.92 19.98 -11.91
C ALA A 43 18.55 18.53 -11.52
N PRO A 44 18.67 17.53 -12.44
CA PRO A 44 18.27 16.14 -12.16
C PRO A 44 18.95 15.53 -10.92
N ALA A 45 20.22 15.87 -10.68
CA ALA A 45 20.93 15.42 -9.48
C ALA A 45 20.29 15.93 -8.19
N LEU A 46 19.80 17.19 -8.19
CA LEU A 46 19.11 17.79 -7.05
C LEU A 46 17.76 17.13 -6.81
N VAL A 47 17.03 16.78 -7.88
CA VAL A 47 15.76 16.03 -7.78
C VAL A 47 16.03 14.66 -7.14
N GLY A 48 17.10 13.98 -7.52
CA GLY A 48 17.53 12.73 -6.89
C GLY A 48 17.78 12.87 -5.37
N VAL A 49 18.48 13.93 -4.96
CA VAL A 49 18.71 14.24 -3.54
C VAL A 49 17.40 14.52 -2.81
N LEU A 50 16.50 15.29 -3.42
CA LEU A 50 15.18 15.61 -2.87
C LEU A 50 14.36 14.34 -2.63
N LEU A 51 14.27 13.45 -3.62
CA LEU A 51 13.54 12.18 -3.50
C LEU A 51 14.15 11.26 -2.42
N LEU A 52 15.47 11.19 -2.33
CA LEU A 52 16.17 10.39 -1.32
C LEU A 52 15.95 10.95 0.09
N SER A 53 16.05 12.28 0.27
CA SER A 53 15.87 12.92 1.57
C SER A 53 14.49 12.63 2.17
N VAL A 54 13.46 12.63 1.33
CA VAL A 54 12.09 12.29 1.77
C VAL A 54 11.99 10.83 2.23
N ARG A 55 12.70 9.88 1.58
CA ARG A 55 12.71 8.47 2.03
C ARG A 55 13.33 8.30 3.41
N VAL A 56 14.37 9.07 3.73
CA VAL A 56 14.98 9.08 5.07
C VAL A 56 14.00 9.63 6.10
N ILE A 57 13.25 10.68 5.73
CA ILE A 57 12.23 11.28 6.61
C ILE A 57 11.10 10.29 6.86
N ASP A 58 10.59 9.61 5.83
CA ASP A 58 9.57 8.59 5.94
C ASP A 58 9.96 7.50 6.96
N ALA A 59 11.22 7.07 6.96
CA ALA A 59 11.72 6.04 7.87
C ALA A 59 11.57 6.43 9.36
N VAL A 60 11.61 7.72 9.66
CA VAL A 60 11.44 8.24 11.03
C VAL A 60 9.98 8.59 11.32
N THR A 61 9.30 9.23 10.36
CA THR A 61 7.95 9.74 10.59
C THR A 61 6.90 8.61 10.59
N ASP A 62 7.10 7.53 9.85
CA ASP A 62 6.15 6.41 9.80
C ASP A 62 5.92 5.76 11.18
N PRO A 63 6.96 5.32 11.93
CA PRO A 63 6.76 4.76 13.27
C PRO A 63 6.18 5.77 14.28
N VAL A 64 6.63 7.01 14.22
CA VAL A 64 6.13 8.08 15.11
C VAL A 64 4.65 8.31 14.86
N MET A 65 4.23 8.36 13.60
CA MET A 65 2.82 8.54 13.24
C MET A 65 1.96 7.36 13.69
N GLY A 66 2.47 6.11 13.57
CA GLY A 66 1.81 4.92 14.09
C GLY A 66 1.54 5.03 15.59
N ALA A 67 2.55 5.44 16.36
CA ALA A 67 2.42 5.63 17.80
C ALA A 67 1.48 6.79 18.19
N LEU A 68 1.47 7.88 17.43
CA LEU A 68 0.53 9.00 17.63
C LEU A 68 -0.90 8.57 17.34
N ALA A 69 -1.12 7.81 16.27
CA ALA A 69 -2.45 7.32 15.90
C ALA A 69 -3.02 6.36 16.96
N ASP A 70 -2.18 5.47 17.53
CA ASP A 70 -2.60 4.56 18.60
C ASP A 70 -3.02 5.30 19.88
N ARG A 71 -2.41 6.47 20.16
CA ARG A 71 -2.70 7.29 21.34
C ARG A 71 -3.80 8.30 21.13
N THR A 72 -4.25 8.48 19.90
CA THR A 72 -5.31 9.44 19.59
C THR A 72 -6.63 9.01 20.25
N GLN A 73 -7.21 9.91 21.03
CA GLN A 73 -8.51 9.73 21.66
C GLN A 73 -9.47 10.80 21.13
N SER A 74 -10.53 10.38 20.45
CA SER A 74 -11.55 11.31 19.97
C SER A 74 -12.93 10.65 19.97
N LYS A 75 -13.98 11.49 19.88
CA LYS A 75 -15.36 11.02 19.70
C LYS A 75 -15.59 10.21 18.42
N TYR A 76 -14.67 10.29 17.45
CA TYR A 76 -14.74 9.58 16.17
C TYR A 76 -13.93 8.29 16.15
N GLY A 77 -13.18 7.97 17.20
CA GLY A 77 -12.26 6.85 17.28
C GLY A 77 -10.79 7.29 17.32
N ARG A 78 -9.87 6.35 17.03
CA ARG A 78 -8.42 6.59 17.06
C ARG A 78 -7.87 6.99 15.70
N PHE A 79 -8.25 6.27 14.64
CA PHE A 79 -7.68 6.39 13.29
C PHE A 79 -8.53 7.26 12.37
N ARG A 80 -9.86 7.19 12.47
CA ARG A 80 -10.79 7.97 11.64
C ARG A 80 -10.59 9.50 11.68
N PRO A 81 -10.33 10.14 12.83
CA PRO A 81 -10.19 11.58 12.88
C PRO A 81 -9.03 12.10 12.02
N TRP A 82 -7.97 11.31 11.84
CA TRP A 82 -6.84 11.66 10.99
C TRP A 82 -7.24 11.81 9.51
N LEU A 83 -8.21 11.01 9.03
CA LEU A 83 -8.75 11.15 7.68
C LEU A 83 -9.48 12.49 7.49
N LEU A 84 -10.15 12.99 8.53
CA LEU A 84 -10.84 14.27 8.50
C LEU A 84 -9.85 15.44 8.61
N TRP A 85 -8.91 15.37 9.57
CA TRP A 85 -8.00 16.47 9.87
C TRP A 85 -6.95 16.69 8.79
N ILE A 86 -6.46 15.63 8.19
CA ILE A 86 -5.33 15.67 7.24
C ILE A 86 -5.78 15.72 5.78
N ALA A 87 -7.06 15.41 5.46
CA ALA A 87 -7.54 15.45 4.08
C ALA A 87 -7.29 16.80 3.39
N PHE A 88 -7.59 17.91 4.08
CA PHE A 88 -7.34 19.25 3.53
C PHE A 88 -5.85 19.60 3.43
N PRO A 89 -5.02 19.46 4.47
CA PRO A 89 -3.57 19.69 4.36
C PRO A 89 -2.91 18.84 3.26
N TYR A 90 -3.29 17.56 3.14
CA TYR A 90 -2.76 16.68 2.10
C TYR A 90 -3.12 17.16 0.70
N ALA A 91 -4.38 17.55 0.47
CA ALA A 91 -4.82 18.15 -0.79
C ALA A 91 -4.08 19.48 -1.07
N LEU A 92 -3.94 20.35 -0.07
CA LEU A 92 -3.25 21.64 -0.21
C LEU A 92 -1.79 21.45 -0.61
N PHE A 93 -1.03 20.62 0.12
CA PHE A 93 0.39 20.41 -0.18
C PHE A 93 0.62 19.67 -1.49
N SER A 94 -0.33 18.83 -1.95
CA SER A 94 -0.25 18.22 -3.27
C SER A 94 -0.37 19.27 -4.39
N VAL A 95 -1.24 20.27 -4.25
CA VAL A 95 -1.34 21.39 -5.21
C VAL A 95 -0.10 22.27 -5.15
N LEU A 96 0.36 22.64 -3.95
CA LEU A 96 1.56 23.47 -3.79
C LEU A 96 2.81 22.80 -4.37
N MET A 97 2.96 21.50 -4.23
CA MET A 97 4.09 20.76 -4.81
C MET A 97 4.14 20.89 -6.35
N PHE A 98 2.99 20.90 -7.03
CA PHE A 98 2.88 21.05 -8.48
C PHE A 98 2.66 22.52 -8.91
N THR A 99 2.89 23.47 -8.03
CA THR A 99 2.88 24.91 -8.33
C THR A 99 4.29 25.39 -8.60
N THR A 100 4.49 26.09 -9.71
CA THR A 100 5.79 26.64 -10.11
C THR A 100 5.79 28.16 -9.87
N PRO A 101 6.34 28.65 -8.73
CA PRO A 101 6.43 30.07 -8.48
C PRO A 101 7.49 30.72 -9.39
N ASP A 102 7.25 31.96 -9.79
CA ASP A 102 8.19 32.75 -10.59
C ASP A 102 9.24 33.43 -9.68
N TRP A 103 10.11 32.62 -9.11
CA TRP A 103 11.17 33.02 -8.19
C TRP A 103 12.56 32.68 -8.73
N GLY A 104 13.61 33.25 -8.12
CA GLY A 104 14.98 32.86 -8.43
C GLY A 104 15.27 31.40 -8.12
N TYR A 105 16.26 30.82 -8.81
CA TYR A 105 16.58 29.39 -8.75
C TYR A 105 16.73 28.85 -7.31
N ASN A 106 17.50 29.53 -6.46
CA ASN A 106 17.72 29.08 -5.07
C ASN A 106 16.41 29.05 -4.25
N SER A 107 15.53 30.04 -4.44
CA SER A 107 14.22 30.08 -3.79
C SER A 107 13.30 28.97 -4.30
N LYS A 108 13.36 28.64 -5.60
CA LYS A 108 12.65 27.49 -6.18
C LYS A 108 13.12 26.17 -5.57
N VAL A 109 14.44 25.99 -5.35
CA VAL A 109 14.98 24.79 -4.71
C VAL A 109 14.41 24.63 -3.31
N VAL A 110 14.48 25.68 -2.48
CA VAL A 110 13.93 25.65 -1.11
C VAL A 110 12.43 25.36 -1.13
N TYR A 111 11.68 26.00 -2.02
CA TYR A 111 10.25 25.76 -2.18
C TYR A 111 9.93 24.30 -2.52
N ALA A 112 10.65 23.69 -3.46
CA ALA A 112 10.48 22.29 -3.84
C ALA A 112 10.74 21.35 -2.67
N PHE A 113 11.82 21.56 -1.90
CA PHE A 113 12.14 20.77 -0.70
C PHE A 113 11.05 20.91 0.36
N VAL A 114 10.62 22.13 0.68
CA VAL A 114 9.62 22.40 1.72
C VAL A 114 8.26 21.80 1.34
N THR A 115 7.78 22.04 0.11
CA THR A 115 6.46 21.55 -0.32
C THR A 115 6.43 20.03 -0.42
N TYR A 116 7.49 19.39 -0.93
CA TYR A 116 7.55 17.93 -1.00
C TYR A 116 7.72 17.29 0.38
N PHE A 117 8.49 17.90 1.27
CA PHE A 117 8.58 17.49 2.68
C PHE A 117 7.22 17.52 3.37
N LEU A 118 6.49 18.65 3.28
CA LEU A 118 5.17 18.80 3.90
C LEU A 118 4.14 17.83 3.31
N LEU A 119 4.22 17.59 2.00
CA LEU A 119 3.39 16.59 1.33
C LEU A 119 3.69 15.17 1.85
N SER A 120 4.97 14.80 2.02
CA SER A 120 5.34 13.49 2.57
C SER A 120 4.87 13.30 4.00
N VAL A 121 5.04 14.30 4.85
CA VAL A 121 4.57 14.26 6.24
C VAL A 121 3.04 14.11 6.30
N THR A 122 2.31 14.87 5.49
CA THR A 122 0.84 14.76 5.44
C THR A 122 0.38 13.44 4.82
N TYR A 123 1.11 12.91 3.83
CA TYR A 123 0.86 11.56 3.30
C TYR A 123 1.02 10.50 4.40
N THR A 124 2.10 10.53 5.15
CA THR A 124 2.32 9.62 6.30
C THR A 124 1.21 9.78 7.34
N ALA A 125 0.82 11.03 7.66
CA ALA A 125 -0.20 11.34 8.65
C ALA A 125 -1.62 10.90 8.26
N ILE A 126 -1.91 10.72 6.98
CA ILE A 126 -3.21 10.20 6.52
C ILE A 126 -3.15 8.70 6.21
N ASN A 127 -2.06 8.22 5.61
CA ASN A 127 -1.95 6.85 5.11
C ASN A 127 -1.78 5.82 6.24
N ILE A 128 -0.98 6.13 7.28
CA ILE A 128 -0.77 5.20 8.39
C ILE A 128 -2.05 4.98 9.20
N PRO A 129 -2.78 6.02 9.66
CA PRO A 129 -4.07 5.82 10.30
C PRO A 129 -5.09 5.13 9.38
N TYR A 130 -5.10 5.45 8.07
CA TYR A 130 -5.95 4.77 7.11
C TYR A 130 -5.67 3.25 7.04
N CYS A 131 -4.41 2.85 6.91
CA CYS A 131 -4.04 1.44 6.89
C CYS A 131 -4.38 0.75 8.22
N SER A 132 -4.12 1.40 9.36
CA SER A 132 -4.42 0.91 10.71
C SER A 132 -5.93 0.75 10.94
N LEU A 133 -6.75 1.63 10.33
CA LEU A 133 -8.21 1.53 10.34
C LEU A 133 -8.68 0.16 9.81
N GLY A 134 -7.99 -0.40 8.80
CA GLY A 134 -8.26 -1.75 8.28
C GLY A 134 -8.15 -2.86 9.34
N GLY A 135 -7.31 -2.68 10.36
CA GLY A 135 -7.15 -3.60 11.49
C GLY A 135 -8.27 -3.53 12.53
N VAL A 136 -9.05 -2.43 12.54
CA VAL A 136 -10.08 -2.17 13.57
C VAL A 136 -11.51 -2.03 13.02
N ILE A 137 -11.69 -2.20 11.71
CA ILE A 137 -12.99 -2.04 11.05
C ILE A 137 -13.94 -3.19 11.35
N THR A 138 -13.43 -4.41 11.48
CA THR A 138 -14.21 -5.63 11.78
C THR A 138 -13.34 -6.70 12.45
N ASN A 139 -13.97 -7.53 13.28
CA ASN A 139 -13.34 -8.73 13.85
C ASN A 139 -13.43 -9.96 12.92
N ASP A 140 -14.32 -9.94 11.91
CA ASP A 140 -14.51 -11.09 11.02
C ASP A 140 -13.37 -11.18 9.99
N PRO A 141 -12.54 -12.26 10.01
CA PRO A 141 -11.45 -12.45 9.08
C PRO A 141 -11.88 -12.52 7.60
N LYS A 142 -13.10 -13.00 7.30
CA LYS A 142 -13.63 -13.04 5.94
C LYS A 142 -14.04 -11.65 5.44
N GLU A 143 -14.66 -10.86 6.30
CA GLU A 143 -15.02 -9.47 6.00
C GLU A 143 -13.77 -8.60 5.83
N ARG A 144 -12.68 -8.87 6.57
CA ARG A 144 -11.37 -8.23 6.36
C ARG A 144 -10.87 -8.45 4.93
N VAL A 145 -10.87 -9.71 4.45
CA VAL A 145 -10.47 -10.01 3.06
C VAL A 145 -11.38 -9.33 2.05
N ALA A 146 -12.71 -9.36 2.28
CA ALA A 146 -13.67 -8.70 1.39
C ALA A 146 -13.39 -7.19 1.32
N CYS A 147 -13.17 -6.55 2.45
CA CYS A 147 -12.87 -5.11 2.54
C CYS A 147 -11.59 -4.76 1.75
N GLN A 148 -10.54 -5.55 1.90
CA GLN A 148 -9.29 -5.39 1.15
C GLN A 148 -9.46 -5.67 -0.35
N ALA A 149 -10.30 -6.63 -0.74
CA ALA A 149 -10.60 -6.88 -2.16
C ALA A 149 -11.25 -5.64 -2.81
N TYR A 150 -12.26 -5.03 -2.17
CA TYR A 150 -12.86 -3.78 -2.64
C TYR A 150 -11.84 -2.64 -2.72
N ARG A 151 -10.97 -2.53 -1.71
CA ARG A 151 -9.88 -1.55 -1.68
C ARG A 151 -9.02 -1.62 -2.93
N PHE A 152 -8.47 -2.79 -3.26
CA PHE A 152 -7.57 -2.94 -4.40
C PHE A 152 -8.25 -2.79 -5.76
N VAL A 153 -9.53 -3.15 -5.87
CA VAL A 153 -10.31 -2.87 -7.08
C VAL A 153 -10.46 -1.37 -7.31
N LEU A 154 -10.82 -0.63 -6.27
CA LEU A 154 -10.99 0.83 -6.36
C LEU A 154 -9.67 1.55 -6.61
N VAL A 155 -8.56 1.09 -6.02
CA VAL A 155 -7.21 1.56 -6.34
C VAL A 155 -6.87 1.31 -7.81
N GLY A 156 -7.17 0.10 -8.33
CA GLY A 156 -6.96 -0.22 -9.75
C GLY A 156 -7.72 0.73 -10.68
N ILE A 157 -9.00 0.99 -10.38
CA ILE A 157 -9.82 1.96 -11.13
C ILE A 157 -9.20 3.36 -11.06
N ALA A 158 -8.84 3.81 -9.86
CA ALA A 158 -8.23 5.13 -9.67
C ALA A 158 -6.92 5.28 -10.44
N THR A 159 -6.06 4.26 -10.41
CA THR A 159 -4.77 4.25 -11.15
C THR A 159 -4.99 4.27 -12.65
N LEU A 160 -5.92 3.50 -13.19
CA LEU A 160 -6.25 3.53 -14.61
C LEU A 160 -6.81 4.89 -15.04
N LEU A 161 -7.76 5.43 -14.28
CA LEU A 161 -8.31 6.76 -14.57
C LEU A 161 -7.22 7.83 -14.54
N LEU A 162 -6.36 7.82 -13.51
CA LEU A 162 -5.24 8.76 -13.40
C LEU A 162 -4.32 8.69 -14.62
N SER A 163 -3.89 7.49 -15.01
CA SER A 163 -2.95 7.31 -16.14
C SER A 163 -3.54 7.76 -17.47
N LEU A 164 -4.86 7.64 -17.65
CA LEU A 164 -5.55 8.05 -18.87
C LEU A 164 -5.93 9.54 -18.91
N THR A 165 -6.15 10.16 -17.74
CA THR A 165 -6.73 11.51 -17.69
C THR A 165 -5.73 12.60 -17.36
N LEU A 166 -4.63 12.33 -16.64
CA LEU A 166 -3.76 13.38 -16.14
C LEU A 166 -3.12 14.21 -17.26
N LEU A 167 -2.48 13.58 -18.25
CA LEU A 167 -1.84 14.33 -19.34
C LEU A 167 -2.85 15.10 -20.21
N PRO A 168 -3.97 14.50 -20.66
CA PRO A 168 -5.04 15.28 -21.32
C PRO A 168 -5.55 16.46 -20.48
N MET A 169 -5.70 16.30 -19.17
CA MET A 169 -6.09 17.41 -18.30
C MET A 169 -5.03 18.52 -18.24
N VAL A 170 -3.75 18.14 -18.18
CA VAL A 170 -2.63 19.09 -18.18
C VAL A 170 -2.64 19.91 -19.47
N ASP A 171 -2.81 19.28 -20.63
CA ASP A 171 -2.84 19.94 -21.92
C ASP A 171 -4.08 20.85 -22.04
N TRP A 172 -5.25 20.38 -21.62
CA TRP A 172 -6.50 21.13 -21.70
C TRP A 172 -6.53 22.36 -20.78
N PHE A 173 -6.14 22.19 -19.51
CA PHE A 173 -6.13 23.29 -18.55
C PHE A 173 -4.97 24.26 -18.77
N GLY A 174 -3.85 23.75 -19.30
CA GLY A 174 -2.65 24.55 -19.51
C GLY A 174 -2.75 25.52 -20.71
N GLY A 175 -3.50 25.14 -21.75
CA GLY A 175 -3.61 25.97 -22.97
C GLY A 175 -2.25 26.33 -23.58
N GLY A 176 -1.25 25.46 -23.48
CA GLY A 176 0.13 25.66 -23.89
C GLY A 176 1.12 25.92 -22.74
N ASP A 177 0.66 26.29 -21.56
CA ASP A 177 1.47 26.45 -20.36
C ASP A 177 1.37 25.15 -19.49
N LYS A 178 2.39 24.30 -19.58
CA LYS A 178 2.42 23.03 -18.84
C LYS A 178 2.47 23.22 -17.32
N ALA A 179 3.14 24.26 -16.81
CA ALA A 179 3.22 24.51 -15.38
C ALA A 179 1.83 24.82 -14.80
N LYS A 180 1.07 25.69 -15.44
CA LYS A 180 -0.32 25.98 -15.12
C LYS A 180 -1.21 24.76 -15.29
N GLY A 181 -0.99 23.97 -16.36
CA GLY A 181 -1.71 22.74 -16.62
C GLY A 181 -1.57 21.72 -15.49
N TYR A 182 -0.35 21.45 -15.03
CA TYR A 182 -0.11 20.54 -13.88
C TYR A 182 -0.74 21.05 -12.58
N GLN A 183 -0.62 22.34 -12.29
CA GLN A 183 -1.22 22.93 -11.09
C GLN A 183 -2.74 22.76 -11.08
N LEU A 184 -3.43 23.08 -12.18
CA LEU A 184 -4.89 22.97 -12.27
C LEU A 184 -5.36 21.51 -12.27
N ALA A 185 -4.69 20.63 -13.02
CA ALA A 185 -4.99 19.20 -13.02
C ALA A 185 -4.85 18.60 -11.61
N MET A 186 -3.75 18.90 -10.92
CA MET A 186 -3.54 18.46 -9.54
C MET A 186 -4.55 19.07 -8.57
N THR A 187 -5.01 20.29 -8.79
CA THR A 187 -6.07 20.89 -7.98
C THR A 187 -7.37 20.09 -8.08
N VAL A 188 -7.77 19.72 -9.29
CA VAL A 188 -8.97 18.87 -9.49
C VAL A 188 -8.80 17.52 -8.84
N LEU A 189 -7.65 16.86 -9.05
CA LEU A 189 -7.37 15.54 -8.44
C LEU A 189 -7.29 15.60 -6.91
N ALA A 190 -6.73 16.67 -6.36
CA ALA A 190 -6.66 16.91 -4.93
C ALA A 190 -8.05 17.07 -4.28
N ILE A 191 -8.95 17.82 -4.95
CA ILE A 191 -10.35 17.97 -4.50
C ILE A 191 -11.08 16.62 -4.54
N ILE A 192 -10.90 15.84 -5.61
CA ILE A 192 -11.48 14.49 -5.72
C ILE A 192 -10.92 13.59 -4.61
N GLY A 193 -9.60 13.55 -4.42
CA GLY A 193 -8.95 12.76 -3.37
C GLY A 193 -9.41 13.16 -1.97
N MET A 194 -9.53 14.45 -1.68
CA MET A 194 -10.09 14.95 -0.43
C MET A 194 -11.53 14.48 -0.23
N GLY A 195 -12.38 14.56 -1.26
CA GLY A 195 -13.76 14.06 -1.22
C GLY A 195 -13.82 12.56 -0.92
N MET A 196 -12.90 11.77 -1.50
CA MET A 196 -12.79 10.33 -1.23
C MET A 196 -12.41 10.03 0.23
N PHE A 197 -11.48 10.79 0.83
CA PHE A 197 -11.15 10.66 2.25
C PHE A 197 -12.32 11.03 3.17
N LEU A 198 -13.02 12.10 2.87
CA LEU A 198 -14.21 12.51 3.62
C LEU A 198 -15.33 11.47 3.51
N PHE A 199 -15.50 10.86 2.34
CA PHE A 199 -16.44 9.76 2.17
C PHE A 199 -16.03 8.51 2.96
N CYS A 200 -14.73 8.17 2.98
CA CYS A 200 -14.19 7.11 3.82
C CYS A 200 -14.48 7.39 5.30
N PHE A 201 -14.18 8.59 5.78
CA PHE A 201 -14.49 9.01 7.15
C PHE A 201 -15.98 8.88 7.48
N ALA A 202 -16.87 9.28 6.60
CA ALA A 202 -18.32 9.27 6.83
C ALA A 202 -18.92 7.86 6.80
N SER A 203 -18.38 6.96 5.99
CA SER A 203 -18.94 5.62 5.75
C SER A 203 -18.38 4.54 6.66
N VAL A 204 -17.12 4.65 7.09
CA VAL A 204 -16.41 3.62 7.88
C VAL A 204 -16.51 3.92 9.37
N ARG A 205 -16.59 2.86 10.21
CA ARG A 205 -16.57 2.97 11.68
C ARG A 205 -15.58 1.99 12.28
N GLU A 206 -14.91 2.42 13.34
CA GLU A 206 -14.05 1.56 14.16
C GLU A 206 -14.92 0.71 15.07
N ARG A 207 -14.82 -0.62 14.95
CA ARG A 207 -15.59 -1.58 15.76
C ARG A 207 -14.73 -2.34 16.75
N VAL A 208 -13.45 -2.53 16.43
CA VAL A 208 -12.52 -3.28 17.27
C VAL A 208 -11.83 -2.32 18.22
N ARG A 209 -12.12 -2.47 19.51
CA ARG A 209 -11.45 -1.72 20.58
C ARG A 209 -10.46 -2.65 21.30
N PRO A 210 -9.38 -2.13 21.91
CA PRO A 210 -8.51 -2.93 22.78
C PRO A 210 -9.32 -3.64 23.87
N ALA A 211 -8.88 -4.85 24.25
CA ALA A 211 -9.53 -5.59 25.32
C ALA A 211 -9.35 -4.88 26.67
N VAL A 212 -8.17 -4.28 26.88
CA VAL A 212 -7.86 -3.45 28.06
C VAL A 212 -7.20 -2.16 27.58
N PRO A 213 -7.70 -0.97 28.00
CA PRO A 213 -7.01 0.28 27.73
C PRO A 213 -5.66 0.31 28.47
N THR A 214 -4.57 0.52 27.75
CA THR A 214 -3.23 0.65 28.34
C THR A 214 -2.67 2.04 28.08
N HIS A 215 -2.14 2.68 29.10
CA HIS A 215 -1.51 3.99 29.05
C HIS A 215 -0.01 3.85 29.35
N ASP A 216 0.73 3.14 28.49
CA ASP A 216 2.17 2.97 28.63
C ASP A 216 2.96 3.98 27.80
N ASP A 217 4.25 4.13 28.14
CA ASP A 217 5.20 4.95 27.40
C ASP A 217 5.41 4.43 25.96
N MET A 218 5.55 5.35 25.01
CA MET A 218 5.81 5.07 23.60
C MET A 218 7.01 4.10 23.40
N LYS A 219 8.06 4.27 24.23
CA LYS A 219 9.24 3.38 24.18
C LYS A 219 8.92 1.92 24.52
N ASN A 220 7.98 1.70 25.42
CA ASN A 220 7.56 0.35 25.82
C ASN A 220 6.71 -0.28 24.72
N ASP A 221 5.85 0.47 24.03
CA ASP A 221 5.05 -0.05 22.91
C ASP A 221 5.94 -0.54 21.75
N PHE A 222 7.03 0.19 21.43
CA PHE A 222 8.02 -0.26 20.44
C PHE A 222 8.73 -1.55 20.86
N LYS A 223 9.00 -1.75 22.16
CA LYS A 223 9.55 -3.01 22.64
C LYS A 223 8.54 -4.15 22.63
N ASP A 224 7.29 -3.84 22.95
CA ASP A 224 6.23 -4.86 23.06
C ASP A 224 5.81 -5.40 21.69
N VAL A 225 5.85 -4.59 20.63
CA VAL A 225 5.55 -5.07 19.28
C VAL A 225 6.55 -6.13 18.81
N TRP A 226 7.83 -6.05 19.23
CA TRP A 226 8.85 -7.04 18.91
C TRP A 226 8.65 -8.38 19.66
N LYS A 227 7.84 -8.41 20.73
CA LYS A 227 7.45 -9.66 21.41
C LYS A 227 6.44 -10.47 20.61
N ASN A 228 5.78 -9.84 19.62
CA ASN A 228 4.90 -10.49 18.68
C ASN A 228 5.71 -11.18 17.58
N ASP A 229 6.02 -12.47 17.76
CA ASP A 229 6.80 -13.26 16.80
C ASP A 229 6.13 -13.37 15.41
N GLN A 230 4.80 -13.32 15.35
CA GLN A 230 4.08 -13.33 14.08
C GLN A 230 4.22 -11.99 13.33
N TRP A 231 4.37 -10.90 14.07
CA TRP A 231 4.63 -9.58 13.47
C TRP A 231 5.99 -9.56 12.75
N VAL A 232 7.04 -10.08 13.36
CA VAL A 232 8.36 -10.16 12.70
C VAL A 232 8.28 -11.00 11.42
N ARG A 233 7.54 -12.11 11.47
CA ARG A 233 7.37 -13.00 10.30
C ARG A 233 6.57 -12.35 9.18
N ILE A 234 5.53 -11.56 9.50
CA ILE A 234 4.76 -10.86 8.46
C ILE A 234 5.53 -9.69 7.86
N LEU A 235 6.41 -9.02 8.61
CA LEU A 235 7.33 -8.03 8.04
C LEU A 235 8.27 -8.66 7.00
N LEU A 236 8.83 -9.83 7.30
CA LEU A 236 9.62 -10.60 6.35
C LEU A 236 8.78 -11.02 5.14
N LEU A 237 7.54 -11.45 5.36
CA LEU A 237 6.61 -11.77 4.29
C LEU A 237 6.33 -10.55 3.41
N THR A 238 6.13 -9.36 3.99
CA THR A 238 5.93 -8.11 3.26
C THR A 238 7.09 -7.85 2.30
N LEU A 239 8.31 -7.92 2.82
CA LEU A 239 9.54 -7.71 2.04
C LEU A 239 9.61 -8.69 0.86
N CYS A 240 9.46 -9.99 1.14
CA CYS A 240 9.55 -11.04 0.13
C CYS A 240 8.40 -11.00 -0.90
N ASN A 241 7.20 -10.56 -0.50
CA ASN A 241 6.04 -10.52 -1.39
C ASN A 241 6.08 -9.33 -2.36
N VAL A 242 6.59 -8.18 -1.89
CA VAL A 242 6.63 -6.95 -2.69
C VAL A 242 7.72 -6.99 -3.76
N CYS A 243 8.91 -7.50 -3.43
CA CYS A 243 10.07 -7.49 -4.32
C CYS A 243 9.81 -8.15 -5.69
N PRO A 244 9.32 -9.41 -5.79
CA PRO A 244 9.15 -10.07 -7.08
C PRO A 244 8.18 -9.35 -8.00
N GLY A 245 7.06 -8.87 -7.44
CA GLY A 245 6.05 -8.14 -8.20
C GLY A 245 6.57 -6.82 -8.76
N PHE A 246 7.31 -6.08 -7.94
CA PHE A 246 7.87 -4.80 -8.35
C PHE A 246 9.00 -4.97 -9.39
N ILE A 247 9.86 -5.98 -9.23
CA ILE A 247 10.89 -6.32 -10.22
C ILE A 247 10.25 -6.59 -11.59
N ARG A 248 9.20 -7.44 -11.64
CA ARG A 248 8.47 -7.70 -12.88
C ARG A 248 7.83 -6.46 -13.45
N MET A 249 7.14 -5.68 -12.62
CA MET A 249 6.48 -4.44 -13.05
C MET A 249 7.47 -3.47 -13.69
N ALA A 250 8.63 -3.27 -13.07
CA ALA A 250 9.69 -2.42 -13.58
C ALA A 250 10.30 -2.97 -14.89
N ALA A 251 10.43 -4.29 -15.02
CA ALA A 251 10.95 -4.94 -16.21
C ALA A 251 9.95 -5.01 -17.38
N THR A 252 8.65 -4.82 -17.13
CA THR A 252 7.59 -5.02 -18.14
C THR A 252 7.76 -4.11 -19.36
N MET A 253 8.11 -2.86 -19.15
CA MET A 253 8.34 -1.91 -20.25
C MET A 253 9.53 -2.33 -21.11
N TYR A 254 10.64 -2.72 -20.50
CA TYR A 254 11.83 -3.20 -21.19
C TYR A 254 11.54 -4.49 -21.96
N TYR A 255 10.80 -5.41 -21.37
CA TYR A 255 10.40 -6.68 -21.99
C TYR A 255 9.54 -6.45 -23.25
N ALA A 256 8.51 -5.63 -23.15
CA ALA A 256 7.62 -5.33 -24.28
C ALA A 256 8.37 -4.62 -25.42
N THR A 257 9.23 -3.65 -25.10
CA THR A 257 9.93 -2.84 -26.10
C THR A 257 11.10 -3.60 -26.75
N TRP A 258 11.97 -4.20 -25.93
CA TRP A 258 13.22 -4.78 -26.44
C TRP A 258 13.11 -6.27 -26.77
N VAL A 259 12.41 -7.06 -25.93
CA VAL A 259 12.33 -8.53 -26.13
C VAL A 259 11.22 -8.88 -27.11
N MET A 260 10.03 -8.28 -26.97
CA MET A 260 8.94 -8.49 -27.92
C MET A 260 9.07 -7.63 -29.19
N GLY A 261 9.92 -6.60 -29.18
CA GLY A 261 10.07 -5.67 -30.32
C GLY A 261 8.81 -4.83 -30.60
N GLN A 262 7.98 -4.59 -29.62
CA GLN A 262 6.72 -3.87 -29.76
C GLN A 262 6.87 -2.37 -29.52
N SER A 263 5.90 -1.57 -29.99
CA SER A 263 5.87 -0.14 -29.79
C SER A 263 5.61 0.25 -28.34
N THR A 264 6.01 1.45 -27.95
CA THR A 264 5.71 2.03 -26.63
C THR A 264 4.20 2.09 -26.36
N HIS A 265 3.38 2.33 -27.40
CA HIS A 265 1.93 2.29 -27.27
C HIS A 265 1.42 0.90 -26.88
N PHE A 266 1.93 -0.16 -27.53
CA PHE A 266 1.62 -1.53 -27.14
C PHE A 266 2.04 -1.83 -25.71
N ALA A 267 3.24 -1.40 -25.28
CA ALA A 267 3.73 -1.59 -23.93
C ALA A 267 2.80 -0.94 -22.89
N THR A 268 2.28 0.24 -23.18
CA THR A 268 1.30 0.92 -22.32
C THR A 268 -0.01 0.13 -22.21
N LEU A 269 -0.54 -0.38 -23.31
CA LEU A 269 -1.74 -1.23 -23.30
C LEU A 269 -1.50 -2.55 -22.56
N PHE A 270 -0.32 -3.15 -22.75
CA PHE A 270 0.10 -4.37 -22.07
C PHE A 270 0.13 -4.19 -20.55
N ILE A 271 0.74 -3.09 -20.05
CA ILE A 271 0.74 -2.73 -18.63
C ILE A 271 -0.69 -2.50 -18.12
N SER A 272 -1.51 -1.76 -18.87
CA SER A 272 -2.89 -1.46 -18.50
C SER A 272 -3.74 -2.73 -18.37
N LEU A 273 -3.55 -3.68 -19.29
CA LEU A 273 -4.20 -5.00 -19.20
C LEU A 273 -3.80 -5.76 -17.94
N GLY A 274 -2.54 -5.65 -17.53
CA GLY A 274 -2.05 -6.18 -16.26
C GLY A 274 -2.82 -5.62 -15.06
N VAL A 275 -3.10 -4.31 -15.03
CA VAL A 275 -3.89 -3.67 -13.95
C VAL A 275 -5.32 -4.24 -13.91
N VAL A 276 -5.94 -4.45 -15.06
CA VAL A 276 -7.27 -5.12 -15.13
C VAL A 276 -7.20 -6.53 -14.55
N GLY A 277 -6.15 -7.29 -14.89
CA GLY A 277 -5.89 -8.61 -14.29
C GLY A 277 -5.78 -8.56 -12.78
N MET A 278 -5.05 -7.56 -12.24
CA MET A 278 -4.92 -7.35 -10.79
C MET A 278 -6.27 -7.07 -10.12
N MET A 279 -7.16 -6.29 -10.73
CA MET A 279 -8.50 -6.04 -10.19
C MET A 279 -9.30 -7.35 -10.06
N ILE A 280 -9.27 -8.22 -11.09
CA ILE A 280 -9.90 -9.53 -11.06
C ILE A 280 -9.29 -10.42 -9.97
N GLY A 281 -7.96 -10.43 -9.84
CA GLY A 281 -7.24 -11.16 -8.79
C GLY A 281 -7.66 -10.76 -7.39
N SER A 282 -7.87 -9.46 -7.16
CA SER A 282 -8.37 -8.96 -5.87
C SER A 282 -9.75 -9.50 -5.49
N MET A 283 -10.67 -9.60 -6.47
CA MET A 283 -12.00 -10.19 -6.26
C MET A 283 -11.91 -11.70 -5.99
N LEU A 284 -11.04 -12.40 -6.73
CA LEU A 284 -10.82 -13.84 -6.55
C LEU A 284 -10.25 -14.18 -5.17
N ALA A 285 -9.47 -13.31 -4.56
CA ALA A 285 -8.96 -13.49 -3.19
C ALA A 285 -10.09 -13.80 -2.20
N LYS A 286 -11.19 -13.04 -2.26
CA LYS A 286 -12.37 -13.29 -1.41
C LYS A 286 -13.01 -14.64 -1.72
N VAL A 287 -13.27 -14.94 -2.99
CA VAL A 287 -13.93 -16.20 -3.42
C VAL A 287 -13.14 -17.42 -2.96
N LEU A 288 -11.82 -17.36 -3.08
CA LEU A 288 -10.94 -18.44 -2.67
C LEU A 288 -10.90 -18.62 -1.14
N THR A 289 -10.86 -17.51 -0.38
CA THR A 289 -10.78 -17.57 1.09
C THR A 289 -12.11 -17.85 1.77
N ASP A 290 -13.23 -17.72 1.08
CA ASP A 290 -14.53 -18.21 1.57
C ASP A 290 -14.52 -19.74 1.74
N ARG A 291 -13.76 -20.45 0.88
CA ARG A 291 -13.65 -21.92 0.88
C ARG A 291 -12.41 -22.45 1.59
N TRP A 292 -11.26 -21.80 1.41
CA TRP A 292 -9.96 -22.24 1.89
C TRP A 292 -9.35 -21.28 2.93
N CYS A 293 -8.41 -21.77 3.73
CA CYS A 293 -7.66 -20.95 4.66
C CYS A 293 -6.76 -19.94 3.93
N LYS A 294 -6.69 -18.70 4.42
CA LYS A 294 -5.88 -17.59 3.84
C LYS A 294 -4.43 -18.02 3.58
N LEU A 295 -3.77 -18.67 4.57
CA LEU A 295 -2.38 -19.11 4.42
C LEU A 295 -2.21 -20.15 3.31
N LYS A 296 -3.16 -21.10 3.17
CA LYS A 296 -3.13 -22.08 2.08
C LYS A 296 -3.30 -21.42 0.72
N VAL A 297 -4.26 -20.50 0.59
CA VAL A 297 -4.46 -19.73 -0.65
C VAL A 297 -3.20 -18.93 -0.99
N PHE A 298 -2.65 -18.22 -0.03
CA PHE A 298 -1.42 -17.44 -0.20
C PHE A 298 -0.26 -18.33 -0.68
N PHE A 299 -0.03 -19.45 -0.02
CA PHE A 299 1.03 -20.39 -0.36
C PHE A 299 0.91 -20.94 -1.78
N TRP A 300 -0.26 -21.54 -2.12
CA TRP A 300 -0.46 -22.17 -3.43
C TRP A 300 -0.48 -21.17 -4.58
N THR A 301 -0.97 -19.97 -4.34
CA THR A 301 -0.92 -18.89 -5.35
C THR A 301 0.52 -18.49 -5.65
N ASN A 302 1.39 -18.38 -4.62
CA ASN A 302 2.81 -18.09 -4.84
C ASN A 302 3.55 -19.24 -5.51
N ILE A 303 3.21 -20.50 -5.23
CA ILE A 303 3.75 -21.65 -5.97
C ILE A 303 3.32 -21.59 -7.44
N ALA A 304 2.05 -21.33 -7.74
CA ALA A 304 1.58 -21.15 -9.10
C ALA A 304 2.30 -20.00 -9.82
N LEU A 305 2.45 -18.85 -9.14
CA LEU A 305 3.21 -17.71 -9.65
C LEU A 305 4.67 -18.07 -9.97
N ALA A 306 5.33 -18.82 -9.10
CA ALA A 306 6.70 -19.26 -9.32
C ALA A 306 6.81 -20.16 -10.57
N ILE A 307 5.91 -21.15 -10.70
CA ILE A 307 5.89 -22.07 -11.82
C ILE A 307 5.62 -21.34 -13.14
N PHE A 308 4.52 -20.56 -13.20
CA PHE A 308 4.16 -19.84 -14.43
C PHE A 308 5.20 -18.76 -14.80
N SER A 309 5.81 -18.10 -13.81
CA SER A 309 6.85 -17.11 -14.06
C SER A 309 8.10 -17.74 -14.65
N CYS A 310 8.56 -18.87 -14.10
CA CYS A 310 9.72 -19.57 -14.64
C CYS A 310 9.40 -20.21 -16.00
N ALA A 311 8.20 -20.78 -16.17
CA ALA A 311 7.77 -21.34 -17.44
C ALA A 311 7.70 -20.27 -18.54
N PHE A 312 7.36 -19.03 -18.20
CA PHE A 312 7.28 -17.92 -19.14
C PHE A 312 8.61 -17.67 -19.89
N TYR A 313 9.76 -17.99 -19.29
CA TYR A 313 11.07 -17.89 -19.91
C TYR A 313 11.23 -18.70 -21.20
N PHE A 314 10.51 -19.82 -21.32
CA PHE A 314 10.62 -20.76 -22.43
C PHE A 314 9.68 -20.45 -23.60
N PHE A 315 8.77 -19.48 -23.45
CA PHE A 315 7.88 -19.09 -24.53
C PHE A 315 8.54 -18.15 -25.52
N ASP A 316 8.22 -18.31 -26.81
CA ASP A 316 8.71 -17.43 -27.87
C ASP A 316 8.11 -16.01 -27.68
N PRO A 317 8.96 -14.98 -27.48
CA PRO A 317 8.52 -13.60 -27.36
C PRO A 317 7.70 -13.08 -28.55
N LYS A 318 7.82 -13.71 -29.73
CA LYS A 318 7.07 -13.36 -30.94
C LYS A 318 5.61 -13.84 -30.89
N ALA A 319 5.29 -14.82 -30.05
CA ALA A 319 3.93 -15.32 -29.87
C ALA A 319 3.10 -14.33 -29.05
N THR A 320 2.89 -13.11 -29.55
CA THR A 320 2.32 -11.94 -28.85
C THR A 320 1.01 -12.27 -28.15
N VAL A 321 0.07 -12.97 -28.77
CA VAL A 321 -1.23 -13.31 -28.17
C VAL A 321 -1.06 -14.19 -26.93
N MET A 322 -0.19 -15.20 -27.02
CA MET A 322 0.08 -16.10 -25.89
C MET A 322 0.79 -15.38 -24.75
N ILE A 323 1.76 -14.50 -25.06
CA ILE A 323 2.47 -13.68 -24.10
C ILE A 323 1.50 -12.75 -23.34
N VAL A 324 0.58 -12.09 -24.06
CA VAL A 324 -0.44 -11.23 -23.49
C VAL A 324 -1.38 -12.00 -22.55
N ALA A 325 -1.83 -13.17 -22.98
CA ALA A 325 -2.72 -14.02 -22.18
C ALA A 325 -2.03 -14.53 -20.90
N LEU A 326 -0.78 -14.97 -20.99
CA LEU A 326 0.01 -15.41 -19.85
C LEU A 326 0.32 -14.25 -18.88
N TYR A 327 0.68 -13.08 -19.40
CA TYR A 327 0.90 -11.89 -18.59
C TYR A 327 -0.36 -11.47 -17.82
N PHE A 328 -1.51 -11.50 -18.50
CA PHE A 328 -2.81 -11.24 -17.87
C PHE A 328 -3.10 -12.23 -16.74
N LEU A 329 -2.90 -13.53 -16.99
CA LEU A 329 -3.06 -14.57 -15.97
C LEU A 329 -2.11 -14.38 -14.79
N LEU A 330 -0.85 -14.05 -15.07
CA LEU A 330 0.15 -13.78 -14.02
C LEU A 330 -0.25 -12.60 -13.13
N ASN A 331 -0.82 -11.54 -13.70
CA ASN A 331 -1.30 -10.39 -12.92
C ASN A 331 -2.53 -10.72 -12.09
N ILE A 332 -3.44 -11.57 -12.59
CA ILE A 332 -4.55 -12.11 -11.78
C ILE A 332 -3.99 -12.86 -10.57
N LEU A 333 -3.08 -13.80 -10.79
CA LEU A 333 -2.49 -14.59 -9.70
C LEU A 333 -1.68 -13.72 -8.74
N HIS A 334 -0.91 -12.74 -9.27
CA HIS A 334 -0.06 -11.85 -8.46
C HIS A 334 -0.86 -11.03 -7.45
N GLN A 335 -2.07 -10.62 -7.82
CA GLN A 335 -2.86 -9.75 -6.94
C GLN A 335 -3.64 -10.51 -5.86
N ILE A 336 -3.88 -11.83 -6.01
CA ILE A 336 -4.60 -12.62 -4.98
C ILE A 336 -3.95 -12.51 -3.60
N PRO A 337 -2.61 -12.62 -3.43
CA PRO A 337 -1.95 -12.45 -2.13
C PRO A 337 -2.12 -11.08 -1.47
N SER A 338 -2.33 -10.00 -2.24
CA SER A 338 -2.35 -8.63 -1.69
C SER A 338 -3.48 -8.37 -0.68
N PRO A 339 -4.77 -8.65 -0.98
CA PRO A 339 -5.85 -8.54 0.01
C PRO A 339 -5.65 -9.47 1.22
N LEU A 340 -5.08 -10.66 0.99
CA LEU A 340 -4.78 -11.61 2.06
C LEU A 340 -3.70 -11.09 2.98
N HIS A 341 -2.62 -10.51 2.45
CA HIS A 341 -1.53 -9.93 3.22
C HIS A 341 -2.04 -8.87 4.21
N TRP A 342 -2.81 -7.90 3.74
CA TRP A 342 -3.38 -6.85 4.59
C TRP A 342 -4.39 -7.39 5.61
N SER A 343 -5.14 -8.44 5.25
CA SER A 343 -6.02 -9.13 6.19
C SER A 343 -5.22 -9.91 7.23
N LEU A 344 -4.13 -10.59 6.86
CA LEU A 344 -3.23 -11.29 7.78
C LEU A 344 -2.52 -10.32 8.73
N MET A 345 -2.21 -9.10 8.29
CA MET A 345 -1.65 -8.06 9.16
C MET A 345 -2.58 -7.76 10.34
N ALA A 346 -3.89 -7.66 10.10
CA ALA A 346 -4.87 -7.49 11.16
C ALA A 346 -5.00 -8.73 12.07
N ASP A 347 -4.89 -9.94 11.50
CA ASP A 347 -4.88 -11.18 12.28
C ASP A 347 -3.64 -11.28 13.19
N VAL A 348 -2.48 -10.83 12.71
CA VAL A 348 -1.22 -10.76 13.48
C VAL A 348 -1.30 -9.69 14.59
N ASP A 349 -2.03 -8.61 14.38
CA ASP A 349 -2.30 -7.61 15.42
C ASP A 349 -3.20 -8.17 16.53
N ASP A 350 -4.25 -8.94 16.18
CA ASP A 350 -5.09 -9.66 17.14
C ASP A 350 -4.26 -10.72 17.93
N TYR A 351 -3.35 -11.44 17.27
CA TYR A 351 -2.42 -12.36 17.93
C TYR A 351 -1.50 -11.65 18.93
N GLY A 352 -1.01 -10.46 18.55
CA GLY A 352 -0.20 -9.60 19.42
C GLY A 352 -0.96 -9.20 20.69
N GLU A 353 -2.21 -8.72 20.54
CA GLU A 353 -3.10 -8.37 21.66
C GLU A 353 -3.37 -9.59 22.56
N TRP A 354 -3.63 -10.76 21.98
CA TRP A 354 -3.86 -11.99 22.73
C TRP A 354 -2.64 -12.41 23.57
N LYS A 355 -1.43 -12.28 23.00
CA LYS A 355 -0.17 -12.70 23.61
C LYS A 355 0.36 -11.69 24.64
N THR A 356 0.27 -10.42 24.37
CA THR A 356 0.89 -9.35 25.19
C THR A 356 -0.11 -8.60 26.06
N GLY A 357 -1.40 -8.76 25.82
CA GLY A 357 -2.47 -8.01 26.48
C GLY A 357 -2.63 -6.57 25.95
N LYS A 358 -1.80 -6.15 25.01
CA LYS A 358 -1.82 -4.78 24.45
C LYS A 358 -2.12 -4.79 22.95
N ARG A 359 -2.94 -3.87 22.51
CA ARG A 359 -3.21 -3.64 21.10
C ARG A 359 -2.46 -2.42 20.59
N ILE A 360 -1.50 -2.65 19.71
CA ILE A 360 -0.56 -1.64 19.18
C ILE A 360 -0.68 -1.60 17.65
N THR A 361 -1.90 -1.33 17.16
CA THR A 361 -2.25 -1.43 15.73
C THR A 361 -1.48 -0.42 14.88
N GLY A 362 -1.37 0.84 15.30
CA GLY A 362 -0.71 1.90 14.54
C GLY A 362 0.78 1.61 14.32
N ILE A 363 1.51 1.21 15.38
CA ILE A 363 2.92 0.83 15.28
C ILE A 363 3.08 -0.45 14.44
N SER A 364 2.20 -1.43 14.60
CA SER A 364 2.23 -2.66 13.82
C SER A 364 2.11 -2.38 12.31
N PHE A 365 1.13 -1.57 11.91
CA PHE A 365 0.90 -1.23 10.50
C PHE A 365 1.95 -0.29 9.93
N SER A 366 2.47 0.67 10.71
CA SER A 366 3.56 1.54 10.27
C SER A 366 4.84 0.76 9.99
N GLY A 367 5.18 -0.23 10.83
CA GLY A 367 6.28 -1.16 10.58
C GLY A 367 6.09 -1.94 9.27
N ASN A 368 4.88 -2.43 9.01
CA ASN A 368 4.57 -3.11 7.74
C ASN A 368 4.75 -2.18 6.52
N LEU A 369 4.28 -0.93 6.60
CA LEU A 369 4.47 0.07 5.54
C LEU A 369 5.95 0.41 5.33
N PHE A 370 6.73 0.52 6.40
CA PHE A 370 8.18 0.71 6.29
C PHE A 370 8.85 -0.44 5.52
N PHE A 371 8.54 -1.71 5.86
CA PHE A 371 9.09 -2.88 5.16
C PHE A 371 8.59 -2.97 3.71
N LEU A 372 7.38 -2.53 3.42
CA LEU A 372 6.86 -2.40 2.06
C LEU A 372 7.69 -1.39 1.25
N LYS A 373 7.92 -0.19 1.78
CA LYS A 373 8.75 0.85 1.13
C LYS A 373 10.19 0.36 0.95
N LEU A 374 10.76 -0.33 1.95
CA LEU A 374 12.08 -0.94 1.88
C LEU A 374 12.16 -1.99 0.77
N GLY A 375 11.14 -2.85 0.65
CA GLY A 375 11.05 -3.85 -0.42
C GLY A 375 11.01 -3.23 -1.82
N LEU A 376 10.25 -2.14 -2.00
CA LEU A 376 10.22 -1.39 -3.25
C LEU A 376 11.60 -0.80 -3.59
N ALA A 377 12.31 -0.26 -2.60
CA ALA A 377 13.64 0.31 -2.79
C ALA A 377 14.66 -0.77 -3.17
N ILE A 378 14.67 -1.91 -2.48
CA ILE A 378 15.54 -3.05 -2.79
C ILE A 378 15.25 -3.58 -4.20
N ALA A 379 13.99 -3.77 -4.55
CA ALA A 379 13.60 -4.25 -5.88
C ALA A 379 14.03 -3.28 -6.99
N GLY A 380 13.87 -1.97 -6.79
CA GLY A 380 14.34 -0.96 -7.74
C GLY A 380 15.86 -0.99 -7.92
N ALA A 381 16.61 -1.09 -6.81
CA ALA A 381 18.06 -1.21 -6.86
C ALA A 381 18.52 -2.50 -7.57
N MET A 382 17.86 -3.63 -7.32
CA MET A 382 18.12 -4.89 -8.00
C MET A 382 17.91 -4.79 -9.51
N VAL A 383 16.83 -4.17 -9.95
CA VAL A 383 16.56 -3.97 -11.38
C VAL A 383 17.64 -3.13 -12.03
N GLY A 384 18.01 -1.98 -11.44
CA GLY A 384 19.06 -1.12 -11.95
C GLY A 384 20.43 -1.81 -12.02
N PHE A 385 20.81 -2.50 -10.94
CA PHE A 385 22.06 -3.25 -10.87
C PHE A 385 22.12 -4.38 -11.91
N LEU A 386 21.06 -5.17 -12.03
CA LEU A 386 21.03 -6.29 -12.98
C LEU A 386 21.02 -5.83 -14.43
N LEU A 387 20.27 -4.77 -14.77
CA LEU A 387 20.32 -4.18 -16.12
C LEU A 387 21.75 -3.72 -16.47
N SER A 388 22.42 -3.03 -15.53
CA SER A 388 23.82 -2.61 -15.72
C SER A 388 24.76 -3.80 -15.85
N TRP A 389 24.61 -4.83 -15.02
CA TRP A 389 25.42 -6.05 -15.05
C TRP A 389 25.34 -6.80 -16.39
N TYR A 390 24.12 -6.87 -16.96
CA TYR A 390 23.92 -7.49 -18.29
C TYR A 390 24.25 -6.56 -19.46
N GLY A 391 24.74 -5.34 -19.19
CA GLY A 391 25.18 -4.38 -20.22
C GLY A 391 24.04 -3.74 -21.00
N TYR A 392 22.92 -3.43 -20.32
CA TYR A 392 21.85 -2.63 -20.90
C TYR A 392 22.35 -1.20 -21.21
N ASP A 393 22.15 -0.74 -22.44
CA ASP A 393 22.48 0.62 -22.87
C ASP A 393 21.23 1.33 -23.39
N ALA A 394 20.79 2.36 -22.67
CA ALA A 394 19.61 3.15 -23.03
C ALA A 394 19.77 3.92 -24.35
N SER A 395 21.01 4.22 -24.78
CA SER A 395 21.31 4.94 -26.01
C SER A 395 21.46 4.05 -27.25
N ALA A 396 21.53 2.72 -27.04
CA ALA A 396 21.74 1.77 -28.13
C ALA A 396 20.49 1.63 -29.00
N LYS A 397 20.69 1.58 -30.32
CA LYS A 397 19.60 1.28 -31.28
C LYS A 397 19.10 -0.16 -31.21
N ALA A 398 19.94 -1.07 -30.76
CA ALA A 398 19.65 -2.47 -30.51
C ALA A 398 20.41 -2.93 -29.28
N GLN A 399 19.78 -3.74 -28.42
CA GLN A 399 20.39 -4.26 -27.22
C GLN A 399 21.26 -5.49 -27.53
N SER A 400 22.32 -5.72 -26.73
CA SER A 400 23.13 -6.93 -26.81
C SER A 400 22.31 -8.17 -26.42
N ALA A 401 22.71 -9.36 -26.88
CA ALA A 401 22.10 -10.62 -26.49
C ALA A 401 22.11 -10.83 -24.95
N SER A 402 23.18 -10.36 -24.28
CA SER A 402 23.29 -10.38 -22.81
C SER A 402 22.24 -9.49 -22.16
N ALA A 403 22.09 -8.25 -22.62
CA ALA A 403 21.08 -7.32 -22.08
C ALA A 403 19.66 -7.85 -22.30
N MET A 404 19.37 -8.41 -23.45
CA MET A 404 18.08 -9.07 -23.76
C MET A 404 17.78 -10.22 -22.79
N ASN A 405 18.77 -11.08 -22.53
CA ASN A 405 18.63 -12.16 -21.54
C ASN A 405 18.44 -11.63 -20.12
N GLY A 406 19.16 -10.57 -19.74
CA GLY A 406 18.97 -9.91 -18.44
C GLY A 406 17.55 -9.38 -18.26
N ILE A 407 16.97 -8.74 -19.29
CA ILE A 407 15.57 -8.26 -19.27
C ILE A 407 14.61 -9.45 -19.16
N MET A 408 14.84 -10.53 -19.90
CA MET A 408 14.03 -11.75 -19.80
C MET A 408 14.07 -12.34 -18.39
N LEU A 409 15.22 -12.45 -17.77
CA LEU A 409 15.38 -12.97 -16.41
C LEU A 409 14.67 -12.08 -15.37
N LEU A 410 14.78 -10.76 -15.49
CA LEU A 410 14.11 -9.80 -14.63
C LEU A 410 12.58 -9.88 -14.74
N PHE A 411 12.08 -10.22 -15.91
CA PHE A 411 10.63 -10.32 -16.12
C PHE A 411 10.06 -11.69 -15.71
N THR A 412 10.88 -12.77 -15.76
CA THR A 412 10.42 -14.16 -15.62
C THR A 412 11.02 -14.89 -14.40
N VAL A 413 12.27 -15.34 -14.50
CA VAL A 413 12.90 -16.28 -13.55
C VAL A 413 13.15 -15.63 -12.18
N ILE A 414 13.67 -14.40 -12.15
CA ILE A 414 13.99 -13.72 -10.89
C ILE A 414 12.75 -13.49 -10.04
N PRO A 415 11.63 -12.95 -10.59
CA PRO A 415 10.38 -12.91 -9.85
C PRO A 415 9.86 -14.31 -9.48
N GLY A 416 10.02 -15.31 -10.36
CA GLY A 416 9.62 -16.69 -10.09
C GLY A 416 10.29 -17.26 -8.84
N VAL A 417 11.61 -17.10 -8.71
CA VAL A 417 12.38 -17.49 -7.51
C VAL A 417 11.91 -16.69 -6.28
N GLY A 418 11.68 -15.39 -6.46
CA GLY A 418 11.15 -14.54 -5.38
C GLY A 418 9.80 -15.03 -4.85
N TYR A 419 8.87 -15.44 -5.70
CA TYR A 419 7.60 -16.03 -5.29
C TYR A 419 7.77 -17.37 -4.58
N LEU A 420 8.74 -18.19 -4.96
CA LEU A 420 9.06 -19.44 -4.28
C LEU A 420 9.56 -19.16 -2.84
N ILE A 421 10.44 -18.15 -2.69
CA ILE A 421 10.89 -17.69 -1.37
C ILE A 421 9.71 -17.20 -0.54
N THR A 422 8.82 -16.40 -1.12
CA THR A 422 7.61 -15.90 -0.48
C THR A 422 6.73 -17.06 0.01
N ALA A 423 6.53 -18.09 -0.80
CA ALA A 423 5.79 -19.29 -0.41
C ALA A 423 6.44 -19.99 0.79
N GLY A 424 7.79 -20.07 0.84
CA GLY A 424 8.52 -20.57 1.98
C GLY A 424 8.27 -19.77 3.26
N VAL A 425 8.30 -18.43 3.17
CA VAL A 425 8.08 -17.52 4.30
C VAL A 425 6.65 -17.60 4.84
N VAL A 426 5.65 -17.79 3.96
CA VAL A 426 4.24 -17.99 4.41
C VAL A 426 4.10 -19.15 5.39
N ARG A 427 4.88 -20.22 5.25
CA ARG A 427 4.85 -21.38 6.17
C ARG A 427 5.33 -21.07 7.59
N LEU A 428 6.05 -19.96 7.77
CA LEU A 428 6.49 -19.52 9.08
C LEU A 428 5.34 -18.90 9.90
N LEU A 429 4.28 -18.42 9.23
CA LEU A 429 3.11 -17.85 9.90
C LEU A 429 2.25 -18.96 10.49
N LYS A 430 1.80 -18.73 11.73
CA LYS A 430 0.97 -19.68 12.50
C LYS A 430 -0.48 -19.22 12.67
N VAL A 431 -0.84 -18.04 12.13
CA VAL A 431 -2.18 -17.46 12.24
C VAL A 431 -3.16 -18.15 11.29
N ASP A 432 -3.41 -19.43 11.52
CA ASP A 432 -4.38 -20.21 10.76
C ASP A 432 -5.83 -19.98 11.25
N ARG A 433 -6.79 -20.62 10.59
CA ARG A 433 -8.21 -20.41 10.87
C ARG A 433 -8.61 -20.88 12.27
N GLU A 434 -8.02 -21.95 12.78
CA GLU A 434 -8.34 -22.54 14.08
C GLU A 434 -7.79 -21.69 15.21
N LEU A 435 -6.51 -21.30 15.10
CA LEU A 435 -5.88 -20.40 16.07
C LEU A 435 -6.57 -19.05 16.12
N MET A 436 -6.92 -18.47 14.96
CA MET A 436 -7.61 -17.18 14.92
C MET A 436 -9.00 -17.22 15.54
N LYS A 437 -9.74 -18.33 15.38
CA LYS A 437 -11.01 -18.52 16.08
C LYS A 437 -10.81 -18.52 17.60
N LYS A 438 -9.84 -19.29 18.11
CA LYS A 438 -9.51 -19.31 19.53
C LYS A 438 -9.12 -17.93 20.06
N ILE A 439 -8.27 -17.21 19.33
CA ILE A 439 -7.83 -15.86 19.70
C ILE A 439 -9.04 -14.91 19.81
N GLN A 440 -9.93 -14.94 18.83
CA GLN A 440 -11.12 -14.09 18.82
C GLN A 440 -12.05 -14.40 20.00
N ASP A 441 -12.31 -15.68 20.28
CA ASP A 441 -13.13 -16.11 21.40
C ASP A 441 -12.51 -15.66 22.74
N ASP A 442 -11.19 -15.81 22.91
CA ASP A 442 -10.48 -15.39 24.11
C ASP A 442 -10.45 -13.87 24.30
N LEU A 443 -10.23 -13.11 23.21
CA LEU A 443 -10.26 -11.64 23.24
C LEU A 443 -11.67 -11.11 23.52
N GLU A 444 -12.72 -11.75 23.00
CA GLU A 444 -14.10 -11.36 23.28
C GLU A 444 -14.43 -11.59 24.77
N LYS A 445 -14.04 -12.72 25.36
CA LYS A 445 -14.15 -12.97 26.79
C LYS A 445 -13.44 -11.91 27.63
N ARG A 446 -12.19 -11.56 27.27
CA ARG A 446 -11.43 -10.50 27.99
C ARG A 446 -12.15 -9.15 27.93
N ARG A 447 -12.72 -8.79 26.76
CA ARG A 447 -13.48 -7.54 26.58
C ARG A 447 -14.76 -7.52 27.43
N THR A 448 -15.46 -8.65 27.52
CA THR A 448 -16.66 -8.80 28.32
C THR A 448 -16.35 -8.65 29.81
N ASN A 449 -15.37 -9.41 30.30
CA ASN A 449 -14.94 -9.36 31.70
C ASN A 449 -14.46 -7.95 32.11
N TYR A 450 -13.70 -7.27 31.24
CA TYR A 450 -13.25 -5.89 31.52
C TYR A 450 -14.43 -4.92 31.62
N ARG A 451 -15.44 -5.06 30.74
CA ARG A 451 -16.64 -4.23 30.78
C ARG A 451 -17.42 -4.43 32.06
N GLU A 452 -17.66 -5.68 32.46
CA GLU A 452 -18.34 -6.01 33.71
C GLU A 452 -17.60 -5.47 34.94
N LEU A 453 -16.27 -5.57 34.97
CA LEU A 453 -15.47 -5.01 36.06
C LEU A 453 -15.52 -3.47 36.09
N SER A 454 -15.50 -2.82 34.94
CA SER A 454 -15.62 -1.36 34.82
C SER A 454 -16.99 -0.88 35.30
N GLU A 455 -18.07 -1.54 34.90
CA GLU A 455 -19.43 -1.21 35.34
C GLU A 455 -19.60 -1.37 36.85
N LEU A 456 -19.00 -2.45 37.43
CA LEU A 456 -18.99 -2.65 38.88
C LEU A 456 -18.22 -1.58 39.65
N GLN A 457 -17.10 -1.11 39.09
CA GLN A 457 -16.32 -0.02 39.67
C GLN A 457 -17.08 1.33 39.63
N ASP A 458 -17.75 1.62 38.52
CA ASP A 458 -18.58 2.81 38.35
C ASP A 458 -19.76 2.82 39.32
N LEU A 459 -20.40 1.66 39.52
CA LEU A 459 -21.50 1.49 40.50
C LEU A 459 -21.02 1.74 41.94
N LYS A 460 -19.86 1.15 42.31
CA LYS A 460 -19.26 1.36 43.64
C LYS A 460 -18.87 2.82 43.86
N ALA A 461 -18.33 3.48 42.84
CA ALA A 461 -17.99 4.91 42.90
C ALA A 461 -19.26 5.77 43.07
N ALA A 462 -20.33 5.48 42.34
CA ALA A 462 -21.61 6.17 42.48
C ALA A 462 -22.26 5.95 43.86
N GLU A 463 -22.14 4.74 44.43
CA GLU A 463 -22.63 4.49 45.80
C GLU A 463 -21.82 5.22 46.88
N SER A 464 -20.47 5.33 46.67
CA SER A 464 -19.62 6.07 47.62
C SER A 464 -19.92 7.56 47.63
N VAL A 465 -20.22 8.14 46.46
CA VAL A 465 -20.66 9.56 46.33
C VAL A 465 -22.03 9.79 46.94
N ARG A 466 -22.94 8.83 46.91
CA ARG A 466 -24.25 8.93 47.57
C ARG A 466 -24.19 8.78 49.09
N LYS A 467 -23.13 8.18 49.62
CA LYS A 467 -22.94 7.99 51.07
C LYS A 467 -22.08 9.10 51.71
N ALA A 468 -21.41 9.94 50.92
CA ALA A 468 -20.70 11.14 51.34
C ALA A 468 -21.63 12.38 51.24
#